data_7b20b1b82ed8e82b06a63a4643ee1c0b
#
_entry.id   7b20b1b82ed8e82b06a63a4643ee1c0b
#
_cell.length_a   1.000
_cell.length_b   1.000
_cell.length_c   1.000
_cell.angle_alpha   90.00
_cell.angle_beta   90.00
_cell.angle_gamma   90.00
#
_symmetry.space_group_name_H-M   'P 1'
#
loop_
_entity.id
_entity.type
_entity.pdbx_description
1 polymer ?
#
loop_
_entity_poly.entity_id
_entity_poly.type
_entity_poly.pdbx_seq_one_letter_code
_entity_poly.pdbx_strand_id
1 'polypeptide(L)'
;MDPIRSLICFLMASAVLLAGSASAQPVADRLNTPALLSSRADQSLLLDIAASDKQLVAVGDQGIVMRSSDQGRSWQQQQTPFSVMLTSVYFADAEHGWLTGHDGLIAATDDGGVGWRTLLDGHQINQLRLQKLQQKMAEIQVLSDAEPDNDLLAEQLDNIAWQAADAEAAVEEGAGVPLLDIWFADAQHGFALGGYGLLLKTGDGGDSWEYWGDRLDNPDNFHLNAMMADHRGYLYIVGEAGLLFRSEDGGDRWSRIDTPYEGSFFGITEFNQQLYLMGLRGHLYRSSGGLEWSPVETGYQVTLLSAVAKADKLVLLGQGGMILQSPDGQTFSQLPSGGRHSLSAGLALNGEYILVGEGGLQTLEVAHE
;
A
#
# COMPACT_ATOMS: atom_id res chain seq x y z
N MET A 1 -2.77 38.35 87.08
CA MET A 1 -1.81 39.05 86.26
C MET A 1 -1.88 38.35 84.91
N ASP A 2 -2.72 38.92 84.04
CA ASP A 2 -3.20 38.21 82.83
C ASP A 2 -2.30 38.30 81.66
N PRO A 3 -2.32 37.25 80.86
CA PRO A 3 -1.86 37.35 79.47
C PRO A 3 -3.04 37.41 78.48
N ILE A 4 -3.01 38.33 77.63
CA ILE A 4 -3.90 38.63 76.52
C ILE A 4 -3.81 37.47 75.49
N ARG A 5 -4.95 36.83 75.22
CA ARG A 5 -5.12 35.89 74.13
C ARG A 5 -5.44 36.62 72.83
N SER A 6 -4.52 36.60 71.92
CA SER A 6 -4.71 37.10 70.58
C SER A 6 -5.48 36.07 69.74
N LEU A 7 -6.63 36.45 69.18
CA LEU A 7 -7.50 35.65 68.34
C LEU A 7 -7.08 35.86 66.88
N ILE A 8 -6.42 34.86 66.28
CA ILE A 8 -6.09 34.88 64.88
C ILE A 8 -7.26 34.19 64.12
N CYS A 9 -8.01 35.02 63.36
CA CYS A 9 -8.98 34.51 62.39
C CYS A 9 -8.28 33.97 61.19
N PHE A 10 -8.41 32.65 60.97
CA PHE A 10 -8.04 32.01 59.71
C PHE A 10 -9.15 32.25 58.67
N LEU A 11 -8.89 33.10 57.69
CA LEU A 11 -9.69 33.18 56.46
C LEU A 11 -9.24 32.04 55.53
N MET A 12 -10.03 30.98 55.45
CA MET A 12 -9.91 29.98 54.38
C MET A 12 -10.49 30.57 53.10
N ALA A 13 -9.59 30.97 52.19
CA ALA A 13 -9.96 31.28 50.83
C ALA A 13 -10.16 29.96 50.05
N SER A 14 -11.41 29.60 49.82
CA SER A 14 -11.75 28.47 48.93
C SER A 14 -11.45 28.86 47.49
N ALA A 15 -10.31 28.44 46.98
CA ALA A 15 -10.02 28.49 45.54
C ALA A 15 -10.88 27.43 44.84
N VAL A 16 -11.94 27.84 44.18
CA VAL A 16 -12.71 27.03 43.26
C VAL A 16 -11.83 26.85 42.01
N LEU A 17 -11.19 25.72 41.89
CA LEU A 17 -10.56 25.26 40.64
C LEU A 17 -11.70 24.99 39.64
N LEU A 18 -11.94 25.93 38.76
CA LEU A 18 -12.68 25.70 37.52
C LEU A 18 -11.82 24.74 36.66
N ALA A 19 -12.06 23.45 36.83
CA ALA A 19 -11.59 22.45 35.85
C ALA A 19 -12.32 22.77 34.54
N GLY A 20 -11.70 23.56 33.69
CA GLY A 20 -12.12 23.69 32.31
C GLY A 20 -12.06 22.29 31.70
N SER A 21 -13.20 21.73 31.35
CA SER A 21 -13.27 20.57 30.49
C SER A 21 -12.53 20.93 29.21
N ALA A 22 -11.30 20.45 29.07
CA ALA A 22 -10.63 20.42 27.78
C ALA A 22 -11.50 19.54 26.89
N SER A 23 -12.37 20.15 26.09
CA SER A 23 -13.00 19.43 24.98
C SER A 23 -11.86 18.95 24.09
N ALA A 24 -11.70 17.63 24.00
CA ALA A 24 -10.82 17.06 23.00
C ALA A 24 -11.23 17.67 21.65
N GLN A 25 -10.31 18.34 20.99
CA GLN A 25 -10.58 18.79 19.63
C GLN A 25 -10.87 17.55 18.80
N PRO A 26 -11.90 17.55 17.96
CA PRO A 26 -12.14 16.43 17.06
C PRO A 26 -10.86 16.18 16.26
N VAL A 27 -10.44 14.93 16.20
CA VAL A 27 -9.33 14.51 15.32
C VAL A 27 -9.70 14.98 13.92
N ALA A 28 -8.80 15.72 13.29
CA ALA A 28 -9.04 16.20 11.92
C ALA A 28 -9.29 15.00 11.01
N ASP A 29 -10.37 15.06 10.24
CA ASP A 29 -10.68 14.07 9.23
C ASP A 29 -9.64 14.20 8.09
N ARG A 30 -8.65 13.32 8.09
CA ARG A 30 -7.54 13.36 7.15
C ARG A 30 -7.96 13.06 5.71
N LEU A 31 -9.07 12.35 5.50
CA LEU A 31 -9.64 12.10 4.18
C LEU A 31 -10.18 13.37 3.53
N ASN A 32 -10.62 14.35 4.33
CA ASN A 32 -11.21 15.60 3.87
C ASN A 32 -10.42 16.85 4.31
N THR A 33 -9.20 16.66 4.80
CA THR A 33 -8.30 17.75 5.18
C THR A 33 -7.17 17.86 4.14
N PRO A 34 -7.02 19.01 3.43
CA PRO A 34 -5.98 19.16 2.44
C PRO A 34 -4.58 19.01 3.02
N ALA A 35 -3.66 18.42 2.24
CA ALA A 35 -2.25 18.34 2.59
C ALA A 35 -1.63 19.74 2.78
N LEU A 36 -0.74 19.85 3.76
CA LEU A 36 0.01 21.10 3.98
C LEU A 36 1.17 21.18 2.98
N LEU A 37 1.28 22.31 2.32
CA LEU A 37 2.45 22.60 1.47
C LEU A 37 3.67 22.89 2.34
N SER A 38 4.78 22.21 2.04
CA SER A 38 6.04 22.31 2.77
C SER A 38 7.21 22.57 1.81
N SER A 39 8.08 23.49 2.15
CA SER A 39 9.34 23.69 1.41
C SER A 39 10.34 22.55 1.58
N ARG A 40 10.03 21.55 2.40
CA ARG A 40 10.83 20.36 2.66
C ARG A 40 10.10 19.06 2.32
N ALA A 41 9.07 19.13 1.50
CA ALA A 41 8.29 17.97 1.09
C ALA A 41 9.15 16.92 0.35
N ASP A 42 10.16 17.36 -0.39
CA ASP A 42 11.16 16.53 -1.06
C ASP A 42 12.07 15.73 -0.10
N GLN A 43 12.11 16.09 1.18
CA GLN A 43 12.87 15.43 2.24
C GLN A 43 11.97 14.63 3.21
N SER A 44 10.67 14.61 2.97
CA SER A 44 9.71 13.85 3.76
C SER A 44 9.72 12.38 3.35
N LEU A 45 9.14 11.50 4.19
CA LEU A 45 8.94 10.10 3.83
C LEU A 45 8.09 10.00 2.55
N LEU A 46 8.67 9.41 1.52
CA LEU A 46 7.99 9.05 0.27
C LEU A 46 8.02 7.53 0.12
N LEU A 47 6.88 6.94 -0.24
CA LEU A 47 6.72 5.50 -0.27
C LEU A 47 6.77 4.92 -1.67
N ASP A 48 6.28 5.65 -2.67
CA ASP A 48 6.25 5.16 -4.03
C ASP A 48 6.50 6.27 -5.06
N ILE A 49 6.90 5.87 -6.27
CA ILE A 49 7.20 6.76 -7.39
C ILE A 49 6.82 6.10 -8.71
N ALA A 50 6.08 6.81 -9.53
CA ALA A 50 5.71 6.38 -10.88
C ALA A 50 6.11 7.40 -11.94
N ALA A 51 6.32 6.91 -13.16
CA ALA A 51 6.55 7.71 -14.35
C ALA A 51 5.32 7.69 -15.25
N SER A 52 4.94 8.85 -15.77
CA SER A 52 3.91 9.03 -16.77
C SER A 52 4.49 9.82 -17.95
N ASP A 53 4.90 9.14 -18.99
CA ASP A 53 5.59 9.71 -20.15
C ASP A 53 6.77 10.60 -19.74
N LYS A 54 6.60 11.92 -19.66
CA LYS A 54 7.66 12.88 -19.27
C LYS A 54 7.56 13.35 -17.81
N GLN A 55 6.54 12.91 -17.10
CA GLN A 55 6.29 13.36 -15.74
C GLN A 55 6.61 12.25 -14.76
N LEU A 56 7.11 12.66 -13.60
CA LEU A 56 7.33 11.75 -12.47
C LEU A 56 6.45 12.23 -11.33
N VAL A 57 5.86 11.29 -10.62
CA VAL A 57 5.06 11.55 -9.43
C VAL A 57 5.54 10.63 -8.31
N ALA A 58 5.88 11.22 -7.16
CA ALA A 58 6.21 10.49 -5.94
C ALA A 58 5.23 10.85 -4.83
N VAL A 59 4.84 9.87 -4.03
CA VAL A 59 3.80 10.00 -3.01
C VAL A 59 4.28 9.51 -1.64
N GLY A 60 3.70 10.04 -0.55
CA GLY A 60 4.11 9.62 0.78
C GLY A 60 3.31 10.22 1.92
N ASP A 61 4.02 10.54 3.00
CA ASP A 61 3.41 10.95 4.26
C ASP A 61 2.55 12.22 4.13
N GLN A 62 1.50 12.31 4.96
CA GLN A 62 0.62 13.48 5.10
C GLN A 62 0.00 14.00 3.78
N GLY A 63 -0.28 13.10 2.83
CA GLY A 63 -0.89 13.44 1.55
C GLY A 63 0.09 14.13 0.58
N ILE A 64 1.39 14.04 0.83
CA ILE A 64 2.42 14.64 -0.03
C ILE A 64 2.41 13.93 -1.39
N VAL A 65 2.24 14.75 -2.43
CA VAL A 65 2.43 14.38 -3.83
C VAL A 65 3.47 15.32 -4.42
N MET A 66 4.63 14.76 -4.78
CA MET A 66 5.71 15.48 -5.46
C MET A 66 5.64 15.19 -6.95
N ARG A 67 5.71 16.23 -7.79
CA ARG A 67 5.66 16.10 -9.25
C ARG A 67 6.87 16.77 -9.88
N SER A 68 7.47 16.09 -10.86
CA SER A 68 8.50 16.64 -11.74
C SER A 68 8.01 16.60 -13.19
N SER A 69 8.20 17.68 -13.93
CA SER A 69 7.93 17.78 -15.37
C SER A 69 9.21 17.87 -16.21
N ASP A 70 10.37 17.74 -15.58
CA ASP A 70 11.69 17.87 -16.20
C ASP A 70 12.60 16.66 -15.94
N GLN A 71 11.97 15.48 -15.82
CA GLN A 71 12.66 14.21 -15.64
C GLN A 71 13.44 14.09 -14.31
N GLY A 72 12.86 14.62 -13.23
CA GLY A 72 13.42 14.51 -11.88
C GLY A 72 14.46 15.60 -11.53
N ARG A 73 14.73 16.58 -12.40
CA ARG A 73 15.69 17.66 -12.12
C ARG A 73 15.16 18.66 -11.10
N SER A 74 13.86 18.90 -11.14
CA SER A 74 13.17 19.71 -10.13
C SER A 74 11.84 19.09 -9.75
N TRP A 75 11.42 19.35 -8.51
CA TRP A 75 10.22 18.79 -7.92
C TRP A 75 9.34 19.84 -7.29
N GLN A 76 8.04 19.72 -7.45
CA GLN A 76 7.06 20.60 -6.87
C GLN A 76 5.99 19.79 -6.15
N GLN A 77 5.69 20.13 -4.90
CA GLN A 77 4.56 19.55 -4.19
C GLN A 77 3.25 20.04 -4.80
N GLN A 78 2.36 19.10 -5.09
CA GLN A 78 1.00 19.38 -5.55
C GLN A 78 0.06 19.49 -4.35
N GLN A 79 -0.97 20.33 -4.46
CA GLN A 79 -2.01 20.42 -3.44
C GLN A 79 -2.99 19.28 -3.62
N THR A 80 -3.19 18.48 -2.57
CA THR A 80 -4.17 17.39 -2.52
C THR A 80 -5.31 17.73 -1.56
N PRO A 81 -6.53 17.21 -1.77
CA PRO A 81 -7.67 17.46 -0.88
C PRO A 81 -7.66 16.60 0.40
N PHE A 82 -6.69 15.73 0.56
CA PHE A 82 -6.52 14.80 1.68
C PHE A 82 -5.12 14.92 2.29
N SER A 83 -4.96 14.41 3.52
CA SER A 83 -3.67 14.40 4.26
C SER A 83 -3.36 13.05 4.91
N VAL A 84 -3.88 11.97 4.38
CA VAL A 84 -3.52 10.60 4.78
C VAL A 84 -2.16 10.22 4.21
N MET A 85 -1.48 9.23 4.81
CA MET A 85 -0.28 8.64 4.23
C MET A 85 -0.64 7.94 2.91
N LEU A 86 0.06 8.30 1.83
CA LEU A 86 -0.08 7.70 0.51
C LEU A 86 0.95 6.57 0.35
N THR A 87 0.52 5.43 -0.17
CA THR A 87 1.28 4.18 -0.18
C THR A 87 1.75 3.75 -1.55
N SER A 88 0.95 4.01 -2.59
CA SER A 88 1.30 3.64 -3.97
C SER A 88 0.74 4.65 -4.96
N VAL A 89 1.38 4.78 -6.13
CA VAL A 89 0.97 5.59 -7.27
C VAL A 89 1.22 4.84 -8.58
N TYR A 90 0.25 4.85 -9.47
CA TYR A 90 0.31 4.18 -10.76
C TYR A 90 -0.22 5.07 -11.88
N PHE A 91 0.39 4.98 -13.07
CA PHE A 91 -0.09 5.63 -14.29
C PHE A 91 -0.26 4.59 -15.40
N ALA A 92 -1.45 4.55 -16.01
CA ALA A 92 -1.71 3.73 -17.18
C ALA A 92 -1.25 4.40 -18.48
N ASP A 93 -1.27 5.74 -18.50
CA ASP A 93 -0.83 6.57 -19.64
C ASP A 93 -0.33 7.95 -19.17
N ALA A 94 -0.17 8.89 -20.11
CA ALA A 94 0.33 10.23 -19.80
C ALA A 94 -0.61 11.11 -18.97
N GLU A 95 -1.89 10.82 -18.95
CA GLU A 95 -2.93 11.63 -18.33
C GLU A 95 -3.58 10.94 -17.13
N HIS A 96 -3.84 9.61 -17.26
CA HIS A 96 -4.59 8.85 -16.28
C HIS A 96 -3.68 8.15 -15.27
N GLY A 97 -3.85 8.51 -14.00
CA GLY A 97 -3.15 7.92 -12.87
C GLY A 97 -4.01 7.79 -11.63
N TRP A 98 -3.60 6.89 -10.76
CA TRP A 98 -4.26 6.62 -9.48
C TRP A 98 -3.25 6.55 -8.37
N LEU A 99 -3.69 6.85 -7.16
CA LEU A 99 -2.93 6.64 -5.94
C LEU A 99 -3.82 6.02 -4.86
N THR A 100 -3.17 5.35 -3.94
CA THR A 100 -3.81 4.79 -2.74
C THR A 100 -3.13 5.25 -1.48
N GLY A 101 -3.80 5.01 -0.34
CA GLY A 101 -3.25 5.35 0.95
C GLY A 101 -3.97 4.73 2.13
N HIS A 102 -3.57 5.19 3.30
CA HIS A 102 -4.23 4.87 4.55
C HIS A 102 -5.69 5.32 4.54
N ASP A 103 -6.46 4.79 5.50
CA ASP A 103 -7.89 5.06 5.64
C ASP A 103 -8.69 4.69 4.36
N GLY A 104 -8.17 3.74 3.54
CA GLY A 104 -8.81 3.24 2.33
C GLY A 104 -8.91 4.24 1.19
N LEU A 105 -8.08 5.30 1.20
CA LEU A 105 -8.12 6.31 0.16
C LEU A 105 -7.75 5.72 -1.22
N ILE A 106 -8.59 5.99 -2.22
CA ILE A 106 -8.25 5.92 -3.63
C ILE A 106 -8.52 7.29 -4.25
N ALA A 107 -7.55 7.84 -4.97
CA ALA A 107 -7.72 9.07 -5.73
C ALA A 107 -7.18 8.91 -7.15
N ALA A 108 -7.70 9.70 -8.08
CA ALA A 108 -7.30 9.69 -9.48
C ALA A 108 -6.92 11.08 -9.98
N THR A 109 -6.13 11.07 -11.04
CA THR A 109 -5.80 12.22 -11.89
C THR A 109 -6.09 11.91 -13.35
N ASP A 110 -6.49 12.91 -14.11
CA ASP A 110 -6.71 12.91 -15.56
C ASP A 110 -5.92 14.02 -16.26
N ASP A 111 -4.95 14.59 -15.55
CA ASP A 111 -4.06 15.65 -16.04
C ASP A 111 -2.56 15.38 -15.74
N GLY A 112 -2.20 14.11 -15.61
CA GLY A 112 -0.81 13.68 -15.38
C GLY A 112 -0.28 14.07 -13.99
N GLY A 113 -1.12 14.07 -12.97
CA GLY A 113 -0.74 14.29 -11.57
C GLY A 113 -0.68 15.76 -11.14
N VAL A 114 -1.26 16.70 -11.89
CA VAL A 114 -1.38 18.10 -11.48
C VAL A 114 -2.47 18.26 -10.44
N GLY A 115 -3.64 17.69 -10.69
CA GLY A 115 -4.78 17.65 -9.78
C GLY A 115 -5.18 16.23 -9.41
N TRP A 116 -5.71 16.06 -8.20
CA TRP A 116 -6.15 14.76 -7.69
C TRP A 116 -7.56 14.89 -7.11
N ARG A 117 -8.42 13.92 -7.45
CA ARG A 117 -9.78 13.81 -6.91
C ARG A 117 -9.96 12.49 -6.18
N THR A 118 -10.60 12.51 -5.01
CA THR A 118 -10.97 11.29 -4.29
C THR A 118 -12.01 10.52 -5.09
N LEU A 119 -11.81 9.20 -5.23
CA LEU A 119 -12.74 8.25 -5.84
C LEU A 119 -13.47 7.44 -4.80
N LEU A 120 -12.72 6.93 -3.82
CA LEU A 120 -13.20 6.01 -2.80
C LEU A 120 -12.47 6.26 -1.49
N ASP A 121 -13.11 5.96 -0.37
CA ASP A 121 -12.52 5.96 0.96
C ASP A 121 -12.87 4.70 1.76
N GLY A 122 -12.26 4.53 2.93
CA GLY A 122 -12.44 3.34 3.75
C GLY A 122 -13.86 3.15 4.27
N HIS A 123 -14.65 4.21 4.44
CA HIS A 123 -16.07 4.08 4.81
C HIS A 123 -16.86 3.39 3.71
N GLN A 124 -16.65 3.80 2.46
CA GLN A 124 -17.29 3.23 1.28
C GLN A 124 -16.79 1.79 1.03
N ILE A 125 -15.48 1.53 1.23
CA ILE A 125 -14.90 0.18 1.11
C ILE A 125 -15.55 -0.79 2.10
N ASN A 126 -15.70 -0.39 3.37
CA ASN A 126 -16.34 -1.22 4.38
C ASN A 126 -17.79 -1.56 3.99
N GLN A 127 -18.53 -0.61 3.42
CA GLN A 127 -19.88 -0.85 2.92
C GLN A 127 -19.90 -1.83 1.73
N LEU A 128 -18.99 -1.67 0.76
CA LEU A 128 -18.87 -2.59 -0.38
C LEU A 128 -18.56 -4.02 0.08
N ARG A 129 -17.62 -4.17 1.05
CA ARG A 129 -17.28 -5.46 1.64
C ARG A 129 -18.49 -6.10 2.33
N LEU A 130 -19.17 -5.35 3.20
CA LEU A 130 -20.34 -5.83 3.93
C LEU A 130 -21.46 -6.28 2.97
N GLN A 131 -21.82 -5.44 1.99
CA GLN A 131 -22.84 -5.77 1.00
C GLN A 131 -22.51 -7.05 0.24
N LYS A 132 -21.27 -7.22 -0.21
CA LYS A 132 -20.82 -8.42 -0.92
C LYS A 132 -20.93 -9.67 -0.07
N LEU A 133 -20.48 -9.62 1.19
CA LEU A 133 -20.52 -10.74 2.10
C LEU A 133 -21.95 -11.12 2.49
N GLN A 134 -22.82 -10.14 2.71
CA GLN A 134 -24.26 -10.38 2.95
C GLN A 134 -24.96 -11.03 1.75
N GLN A 135 -24.65 -10.57 0.54
CA GLN A 135 -25.17 -11.21 -0.67
C GLN A 135 -24.72 -12.66 -0.77
N LYS A 136 -23.44 -12.94 -0.59
CA LYS A 136 -22.89 -14.28 -0.65
C LYS A 136 -23.45 -15.20 0.45
N MET A 137 -23.62 -14.65 1.66
CA MET A 137 -24.27 -15.38 2.76
C MET A 137 -25.71 -15.78 2.40
N ALA A 138 -26.48 -14.89 1.79
CA ALA A 138 -27.82 -15.21 1.34
C ALA A 138 -27.85 -16.28 0.25
N GLU A 139 -26.90 -16.26 -0.69
CA GLU A 139 -26.76 -17.29 -1.73
C GLU A 139 -26.44 -18.66 -1.13
N ILE A 140 -25.49 -18.74 -0.18
CA ILE A 140 -25.13 -19.99 0.52
C ILE A 140 -26.30 -20.49 1.37
N GLN A 141 -27.03 -19.60 2.04
CA GLN A 141 -28.21 -19.97 2.84
C GLN A 141 -29.25 -20.69 2.00
N VAL A 142 -29.55 -20.18 0.79
CA VAL A 142 -30.51 -20.83 -0.12
C VAL A 142 -30.05 -22.25 -0.51
N LEU A 143 -28.76 -22.46 -0.75
CA LEU A 143 -28.20 -23.77 -1.05
C LEU A 143 -28.24 -24.71 0.17
N SER A 144 -27.93 -24.21 1.35
CA SER A 144 -27.99 -24.97 2.62
C SER A 144 -29.40 -25.38 2.97
N ASP A 145 -30.40 -24.53 2.75
CA ASP A 145 -31.81 -24.86 2.96
C ASP A 145 -32.30 -25.94 2.00
N ALA A 146 -31.75 -26.02 0.79
CA ALA A 146 -32.07 -27.04 -0.20
C ALA A 146 -31.37 -28.39 0.10
N GLU A 147 -30.22 -28.35 0.77
CA GLU A 147 -29.39 -29.51 1.12
C GLU A 147 -29.03 -29.51 2.63
N PRO A 148 -30.00 -29.71 3.55
CA PRO A 148 -29.81 -29.52 5.00
C PRO A 148 -28.81 -30.49 5.65
N ASP A 149 -28.51 -31.63 5.00
CA ASP A 149 -27.54 -32.63 5.47
C ASP A 149 -26.13 -32.45 4.86
N ASN A 150 -25.90 -31.31 4.16
CA ASN A 150 -24.59 -30.99 3.56
C ASN A 150 -23.73 -30.19 4.53
N ASP A 151 -22.86 -30.92 5.26
CA ASP A 151 -21.96 -30.34 6.26
C ASP A 151 -21.03 -29.23 5.68
N LEU A 152 -20.62 -29.34 4.40
CA LEU A 152 -19.77 -28.35 3.74
C LEU A 152 -20.48 -27.00 3.55
N LEU A 153 -21.76 -27.02 3.19
CA LEU A 153 -22.56 -25.79 3.07
C LEU A 153 -22.81 -25.16 4.45
N ALA A 154 -23.00 -25.96 5.49
CA ALA A 154 -23.14 -25.47 6.86
C ALA A 154 -21.84 -24.78 7.32
N GLU A 155 -20.68 -25.39 7.09
CA GLU A 155 -19.38 -24.79 7.40
C GLU A 155 -19.13 -23.49 6.61
N GLN A 156 -19.46 -23.47 5.32
CA GLN A 156 -19.36 -22.27 4.49
C GLN A 156 -20.26 -21.14 5.00
N LEU A 157 -21.48 -21.46 5.44
CA LEU A 157 -22.42 -20.50 6.00
C LEU A 157 -21.90 -19.90 7.30
N ASP A 158 -21.36 -20.70 8.20
CA ASP A 158 -20.76 -20.23 9.45
C ASP A 158 -19.58 -19.30 9.19
N ASN A 159 -18.70 -19.67 8.27
CA ASN A 159 -17.54 -18.87 7.89
C ASN A 159 -17.93 -17.52 7.28
N ILE A 160 -18.89 -17.49 6.35
CA ILE A 160 -19.32 -16.23 5.72
C ILE A 160 -20.10 -15.35 6.70
N ALA A 161 -20.86 -15.93 7.64
CA ALA A 161 -21.55 -15.20 8.68
C ALA A 161 -20.56 -14.49 9.62
N TRP A 162 -19.48 -15.17 9.99
CA TRP A 162 -18.40 -14.56 10.77
C TRP A 162 -17.73 -13.40 10.03
N GLN A 163 -17.41 -13.58 8.74
CA GLN A 163 -16.82 -12.52 7.90
C GLN A 163 -17.78 -11.32 7.75
N ALA A 164 -19.08 -11.57 7.62
CA ALA A 164 -20.09 -10.50 7.52
C ALA A 164 -20.20 -9.72 8.83
N ALA A 165 -20.16 -10.40 9.99
CA ALA A 165 -20.16 -9.74 11.30
C ALA A 165 -18.90 -8.88 11.53
N ASP A 166 -17.72 -9.36 11.09
CA ASP A 166 -16.48 -8.59 11.12
C ASP A 166 -16.57 -7.34 10.21
N ALA A 167 -17.14 -7.49 9.01
CA ALA A 167 -17.37 -6.36 8.11
C ALA A 167 -18.38 -5.34 8.67
N GLU A 168 -19.40 -5.78 9.40
CA GLU A 168 -20.36 -4.90 10.09
C GLU A 168 -19.66 -4.09 11.19
N ALA A 169 -18.82 -4.72 12.00
CA ALA A 169 -18.00 -4.03 12.99
C ALA A 169 -17.06 -3.00 12.32
N ALA A 170 -16.43 -3.33 11.21
CA ALA A 170 -15.58 -2.39 10.48
C ALA A 170 -16.34 -1.16 9.95
N VAL A 171 -17.63 -1.30 9.59
CA VAL A 171 -18.47 -0.16 9.23
C VAL A 171 -18.69 0.79 10.42
N GLU A 172 -18.87 0.25 11.64
CA GLU A 172 -19.03 1.04 12.86
C GLU A 172 -17.72 1.70 13.32
N GLU A 173 -16.57 1.01 13.14
CA GLU A 173 -15.24 1.51 13.50
C GLU A 173 -14.78 2.64 12.56
N GLY A 174 -15.23 2.64 11.31
CA GLY A 174 -14.92 3.67 10.32
C GLY A 174 -13.76 3.33 9.39
N ALA A 175 -13.24 4.35 8.70
CA ALA A 175 -12.15 4.20 7.76
C ALA A 175 -10.82 3.95 8.49
N GLY A 176 -10.24 2.76 8.36
CA GLY A 176 -9.01 2.40 9.06
C GLY A 176 -8.12 1.43 8.30
N VAL A 177 -8.66 0.71 7.32
CA VAL A 177 -7.90 -0.28 6.54
C VAL A 177 -7.03 0.43 5.51
N PRO A 178 -5.69 0.25 5.52
CA PRO A 178 -4.81 0.82 4.50
C PRO A 178 -4.94 0.03 3.20
N LEU A 179 -4.97 0.75 2.07
CA LEU A 179 -4.56 0.22 0.79
C LEU A 179 -3.05 0.33 0.68
N LEU A 180 -2.40 -0.67 0.09
CA LEU A 180 -0.94 -0.78 0.03
C LEU A 180 -0.41 -0.67 -1.40
N ASP A 181 -1.19 -1.13 -2.39
CA ASP A 181 -0.80 -1.04 -3.79
C ASP A 181 -2.01 -0.84 -4.71
N ILE A 182 -1.75 -0.29 -5.90
CA ILE A 182 -2.74 -0.06 -6.97
C ILE A 182 -2.11 -0.34 -8.33
N TRP A 183 -2.84 -1.04 -9.17
CA TRP A 183 -2.38 -1.43 -10.50
C TRP A 183 -3.52 -1.34 -11.52
N PHE A 184 -3.22 -0.88 -12.72
CA PHE A 184 -4.17 -0.79 -13.83
C PHE A 184 -3.59 -1.43 -15.10
N ALA A 185 -4.42 -2.21 -15.79
CA ALA A 185 -4.08 -2.76 -17.09
C ALA A 185 -4.17 -1.70 -18.20
N ASP A 186 -5.11 -0.78 -18.06
CA ASP A 186 -5.40 0.34 -18.94
C ASP A 186 -6.13 1.45 -18.14
N ALA A 187 -6.63 2.49 -18.80
CA ALA A 187 -7.35 3.58 -18.15
C ALA A 187 -8.69 3.19 -17.50
N GLN A 188 -9.17 1.96 -17.68
CA GLN A 188 -10.48 1.51 -17.18
C GLN A 188 -10.37 0.36 -16.18
N HIS A 189 -9.49 -0.61 -16.42
CA HIS A 189 -9.45 -1.86 -15.68
C HIS A 189 -8.28 -1.87 -14.68
N GLY A 190 -8.62 -2.00 -13.40
CA GLY A 190 -7.60 -1.97 -12.34
C GLY A 190 -8.00 -2.67 -11.06
N PHE A 191 -7.02 -2.76 -10.17
CA PHE A 191 -7.14 -3.35 -8.83
C PHE A 191 -6.48 -2.44 -7.80
N ALA A 192 -7.05 -2.41 -6.61
CA ALA A 192 -6.42 -1.86 -5.41
C ALA A 192 -6.43 -2.93 -4.32
N LEU A 193 -5.34 -3.04 -3.59
CA LEU A 193 -5.16 -4.09 -2.59
C LEU A 193 -4.49 -3.56 -1.32
N GLY A 194 -4.64 -4.29 -0.22
CA GLY A 194 -4.08 -3.80 1.03
C GLY A 194 -4.24 -4.70 2.24
N GLY A 195 -4.40 -4.07 3.38
CA GLY A 195 -4.49 -4.72 4.68
C GLY A 195 -5.67 -5.68 4.78
N TYR A 196 -5.51 -6.69 5.60
CA TYR A 196 -6.56 -7.67 5.93
C TYR A 196 -7.19 -8.37 4.73
N GLY A 197 -6.37 -8.68 3.71
CA GLY A 197 -6.82 -9.39 2.50
C GLY A 197 -7.73 -8.55 1.58
N LEU A 198 -7.76 -7.23 1.76
CA LEU A 198 -8.56 -6.34 0.93
C LEU A 198 -8.08 -6.37 -0.51
N LEU A 199 -8.99 -6.71 -1.42
CA LEU A 199 -8.83 -6.61 -2.86
C LEU A 199 -10.09 -5.97 -3.45
N LEU A 200 -9.89 -4.92 -4.24
CA LEU A 200 -10.94 -4.22 -4.97
C LEU A 200 -10.66 -4.30 -6.47
N LYS A 201 -11.70 -4.34 -7.28
CA LYS A 201 -11.62 -4.33 -8.76
C LYS A 201 -12.48 -3.21 -9.32
N THR A 202 -11.99 -2.56 -10.36
CA THR A 202 -12.74 -1.61 -11.18
C THR A 202 -12.70 -2.00 -12.65
N GLY A 203 -13.75 -1.64 -13.41
CA GLY A 203 -13.83 -1.79 -14.86
C GLY A 203 -14.15 -0.48 -15.58
N ASP A 204 -14.13 0.66 -14.88
CA ASP A 204 -14.53 1.97 -15.38
C ASP A 204 -13.61 3.12 -14.92
N GLY A 205 -12.33 2.81 -14.68
CA GLY A 205 -11.34 3.80 -14.27
C GLY A 205 -11.44 4.24 -12.82
N GLY A 206 -12.22 3.51 -12.01
CA GLY A 206 -12.43 3.80 -10.60
C GLY A 206 -13.66 4.64 -10.31
N ASP A 207 -14.53 4.89 -11.29
CA ASP A 207 -15.83 5.52 -11.04
C ASP A 207 -16.73 4.60 -10.20
N SER A 208 -16.55 3.27 -10.33
CA SER A 208 -17.10 2.27 -9.41
C SER A 208 -16.07 1.20 -9.05
N TRP A 209 -16.21 0.63 -7.84
CA TRP A 209 -15.37 -0.42 -7.32
C TRP A 209 -16.20 -1.58 -6.77
N GLU A 210 -15.69 -2.79 -6.93
CA GLU A 210 -16.28 -4.01 -6.36
C GLU A 210 -15.30 -4.64 -5.36
N TYR A 211 -15.83 -5.17 -4.23
CA TYR A 211 -15.04 -6.00 -3.35
C TYR A 211 -14.75 -7.36 -4.01
N TRP A 212 -13.48 -7.69 -4.12
CA TRP A 212 -12.97 -8.88 -4.84
C TRP A 212 -12.17 -9.82 -3.94
N GLY A 213 -11.95 -9.47 -2.67
CA GLY A 213 -11.18 -10.27 -1.70
C GLY A 213 -11.76 -11.67 -1.45
N ASP A 214 -13.07 -11.84 -1.67
CA ASP A 214 -13.76 -13.13 -1.58
C ASP A 214 -13.37 -14.15 -2.68
N ARG A 215 -12.58 -13.72 -3.66
CA ARG A 215 -12.01 -14.55 -4.74
C ARG A 215 -10.64 -15.16 -4.40
N LEU A 216 -10.03 -14.74 -3.29
CA LEU A 216 -8.73 -15.19 -2.84
C LEU A 216 -8.88 -16.28 -1.77
N ASP A 217 -8.08 -17.34 -1.86
CA ASP A 217 -7.91 -18.33 -0.80
C ASP A 217 -6.99 -17.76 0.29
N ASN A 218 -7.55 -16.81 1.08
CA ASN A 218 -6.87 -16.09 2.16
C ASN A 218 -7.72 -16.09 3.45
N PRO A 219 -7.97 -17.27 4.05
CA PRO A 219 -8.87 -17.39 5.21
C PRO A 219 -8.37 -16.64 6.44
N ASP A 220 -7.06 -16.44 6.58
CA ASP A 220 -6.43 -15.72 7.70
C ASP A 220 -6.41 -14.20 7.50
N ASN A 221 -6.94 -13.69 6.40
CA ASN A 221 -6.93 -12.25 6.03
C ASN A 221 -5.54 -11.60 6.08
N PHE A 222 -4.50 -12.34 5.66
CA PHE A 222 -3.15 -11.79 5.54
C PHE A 222 -3.12 -10.60 4.58
N HIS A 223 -2.24 -9.65 4.87
CA HIS A 223 -2.07 -8.45 4.05
C HIS A 223 -1.58 -8.80 2.64
N LEU A 224 -2.12 -8.09 1.66
CA LEU A 224 -1.69 -8.10 0.27
C LEU A 224 -0.79 -6.88 0.06
N ASN A 225 0.48 -7.09 -0.28
CA ASN A 225 1.49 -6.03 -0.23
C ASN A 225 1.81 -5.41 -1.59
N ALA A 226 1.81 -6.20 -2.66
CA ALA A 226 2.13 -5.71 -3.99
C ALA A 226 1.47 -6.54 -5.08
N MET A 227 1.25 -5.93 -6.25
CA MET A 227 0.69 -6.54 -7.44
C MET A 227 1.47 -6.15 -8.70
N MET A 228 1.58 -7.07 -9.65
CA MET A 228 2.13 -6.77 -10.97
C MET A 228 1.55 -7.69 -12.06
N ALA A 229 1.69 -7.28 -13.31
CA ALA A 229 1.55 -8.15 -14.48
C ALA A 229 2.93 -8.53 -15.04
N ASP A 230 3.11 -9.79 -15.46
CA ASP A 230 4.30 -10.20 -16.21
C ASP A 230 4.15 -9.92 -17.72
N HIS A 231 5.21 -10.15 -18.48
CA HIS A 231 5.24 -9.95 -19.95
C HIS A 231 4.20 -10.80 -20.72
N ARG A 232 3.62 -11.82 -20.09
CA ARG A 232 2.56 -12.69 -20.65
C ARG A 232 1.17 -12.17 -20.32
N GLY A 233 1.06 -11.14 -19.48
CA GLY A 233 -0.19 -10.60 -18.96
C GLY A 233 -0.77 -11.37 -17.77
N TYR A 234 0.00 -12.29 -17.15
CA TYR A 234 -0.42 -12.94 -15.92
C TYR A 234 -0.24 -12.00 -14.73
N LEU A 235 -1.27 -11.93 -13.90
CA LEU A 235 -1.26 -11.09 -12.71
C LEU A 235 -0.77 -11.87 -11.49
N TYR A 236 -0.03 -11.18 -10.64
CA TYR A 236 0.49 -11.72 -9.39
C TYR A 236 0.18 -10.77 -8.24
N ILE A 237 -0.23 -11.34 -7.10
CA ILE A 237 -0.35 -10.63 -5.82
C ILE A 237 0.55 -11.33 -4.83
N VAL A 238 1.34 -10.56 -4.08
CA VAL A 238 2.21 -11.04 -3.01
C VAL A 238 1.85 -10.41 -1.67
N GLY A 239 2.12 -11.11 -0.57
CA GLY A 239 1.74 -10.62 0.74
C GLY A 239 2.45 -11.27 1.91
N GLU A 240 1.80 -11.21 3.08
CA GLU A 240 2.29 -11.81 4.32
C GLU A 240 2.29 -13.34 4.26
N ALA A 241 3.05 -13.95 5.16
CA ALA A 241 3.11 -15.40 5.36
C ALA A 241 3.39 -16.21 4.07
N GLY A 242 4.23 -15.65 3.18
CA GLY A 242 4.56 -16.30 1.91
C GLY A 242 3.43 -16.30 0.88
N LEU A 243 2.38 -15.50 1.08
CA LEU A 243 1.27 -15.41 0.13
C LEU A 243 1.73 -15.02 -1.26
N LEU A 244 1.29 -15.84 -2.22
CA LEU A 244 1.41 -15.57 -3.65
C LEU A 244 0.14 -16.05 -4.35
N PHE A 245 -0.53 -15.16 -5.02
CA PHE A 245 -1.64 -15.49 -5.92
C PHE A 245 -1.26 -15.19 -7.36
N ARG A 246 -1.77 -15.98 -8.28
CA ARG A 246 -1.62 -15.80 -9.72
C ARG A 246 -2.97 -15.90 -10.42
N SER A 247 -3.18 -15.01 -11.39
CA SER A 247 -4.30 -15.05 -12.32
C SER A 247 -3.80 -15.09 -13.77
N GLU A 248 -4.46 -15.89 -14.61
CA GLU A 248 -4.16 -16.02 -16.05
C GLU A 248 -5.27 -15.41 -16.92
N ASP A 249 -6.33 -14.89 -16.30
CA ASP A 249 -7.56 -14.42 -16.95
C ASP A 249 -7.94 -12.97 -16.58
N GLY A 250 -6.93 -12.13 -16.31
CA GLY A 250 -7.14 -10.72 -16.00
C GLY A 250 -7.73 -10.46 -14.61
N GLY A 251 -7.52 -11.38 -13.68
CA GLY A 251 -7.94 -11.24 -12.28
C GLY A 251 -9.38 -11.70 -12.01
N ASP A 252 -10.01 -12.43 -12.94
CA ASP A 252 -11.32 -13.03 -12.70
C ASP A 252 -11.24 -14.25 -11.79
N ARG A 253 -10.16 -15.03 -11.90
CA ARG A 253 -9.84 -16.17 -11.03
C ARG A 253 -8.42 -16.08 -10.55
N TRP A 254 -8.24 -16.46 -9.30
CA TRP A 254 -6.95 -16.46 -8.62
C TRP A 254 -6.61 -17.85 -8.10
N SER A 255 -5.39 -18.29 -8.34
CA SER A 255 -4.84 -19.51 -7.77
C SER A 255 -3.76 -19.17 -6.77
N ARG A 256 -3.84 -19.73 -5.56
CA ARG A 256 -2.76 -19.65 -4.58
C ARG A 256 -1.61 -20.53 -5.06
N ILE A 257 -0.40 -19.98 -5.04
CA ILE A 257 0.84 -20.67 -5.42
C ILE A 257 1.65 -20.92 -4.15
N ASP A 258 2.06 -22.16 -3.96
CA ASP A 258 2.92 -22.51 -2.84
C ASP A 258 4.31 -21.93 -3.03
N THR A 259 4.82 -21.28 -2.01
CA THR A 259 6.18 -20.73 -1.99
C THR A 259 7.01 -21.43 -0.92
N PRO A 260 8.33 -21.59 -1.11
CA PRO A 260 9.20 -22.20 -0.10
C PRO A 260 9.54 -21.26 1.05
N TYR A 261 8.68 -20.27 1.35
CA TYR A 261 8.93 -19.19 2.31
C TYR A 261 7.67 -18.84 3.08
N GLU A 262 7.77 -18.78 4.40
CA GLU A 262 6.65 -18.44 5.30
C GLU A 262 6.71 -16.99 5.80
N GLY A 263 7.65 -16.18 5.32
CA GLY A 263 7.75 -14.76 5.67
C GLY A 263 7.03 -13.86 4.68
N SER A 264 6.94 -12.56 5.00
CA SER A 264 6.27 -11.59 4.13
C SER A 264 7.09 -11.26 2.89
N PHE A 265 6.43 -11.24 1.74
CA PHE A 265 6.92 -10.59 0.52
C PHE A 265 6.42 -9.16 0.46
N PHE A 266 7.29 -8.21 0.12
CA PHE A 266 6.97 -6.79 -0.01
C PHE A 266 6.90 -6.31 -1.46
N GLY A 267 7.49 -7.06 -2.38
CA GLY A 267 7.48 -6.71 -3.78
C GLY A 267 7.68 -7.91 -4.69
N ILE A 268 7.26 -7.73 -5.91
CA ILE A 268 7.47 -8.66 -7.01
C ILE A 268 7.90 -7.85 -8.23
N THR A 269 8.83 -8.36 -9.00
CA THR A 269 9.29 -7.71 -10.24
C THR A 269 9.66 -8.74 -11.29
N GLU A 270 9.72 -8.31 -12.55
CA GLU A 270 10.22 -9.11 -13.65
C GLU A 270 11.52 -8.51 -14.21
N PHE A 271 12.52 -9.35 -14.38
CA PHE A 271 13.78 -9.00 -15.04
C PHE A 271 14.24 -10.14 -15.95
N ASN A 272 14.51 -9.84 -17.21
CA ASN A 272 14.91 -10.82 -18.22
C ASN A 272 13.98 -12.06 -18.28
N GLN A 273 12.66 -11.83 -18.25
CA GLN A 273 11.61 -12.86 -18.25
C GLN A 273 11.68 -13.82 -17.04
N GLN A 274 12.36 -13.40 -15.98
CA GLN A 274 12.36 -14.08 -14.68
C GLN A 274 11.63 -13.21 -13.67
N LEU A 275 10.77 -13.82 -12.90
CA LEU A 275 10.07 -13.16 -11.77
C LEU A 275 10.94 -13.24 -10.52
N TYR A 276 10.90 -12.20 -9.70
CA TYR A 276 11.61 -12.11 -8.43
C TYR A 276 10.68 -11.67 -7.33
N LEU A 277 10.67 -12.41 -6.22
CA LEU A 277 9.95 -12.08 -4.98
C LEU A 277 10.95 -11.56 -3.95
N MET A 278 10.64 -10.43 -3.34
CA MET A 278 11.48 -9.74 -2.36
C MET A 278 10.83 -9.78 -0.98
N GLY A 279 11.58 -10.19 0.03
CA GLY A 279 11.04 -10.38 1.37
C GLY A 279 11.96 -9.94 2.51
N LEU A 280 11.57 -10.35 3.71
CA LEU A 280 12.30 -10.07 4.94
C LEU A 280 13.72 -10.66 4.91
N ARG A 281 14.66 -10.01 5.61
CA ARG A 281 16.00 -10.53 5.91
C ARG A 281 16.81 -10.94 4.67
N GLY A 282 16.61 -10.27 3.53
CA GLY A 282 17.35 -10.51 2.29
C GLY A 282 16.85 -11.71 1.49
N HIS A 283 15.71 -12.31 1.87
CA HIS A 283 15.13 -13.39 1.09
C HIS A 283 14.71 -12.88 -0.28
N LEU A 284 15.26 -13.51 -1.29
CA LEU A 284 14.96 -13.28 -2.70
C LEU A 284 14.66 -14.63 -3.34
N TYR A 285 13.59 -14.72 -4.08
CA TYR A 285 13.21 -15.93 -4.83
C TYR A 285 13.03 -15.59 -6.29
N ARG A 286 13.31 -16.53 -7.19
CA ARG A 286 13.09 -16.37 -8.62
C ARG A 286 12.29 -17.52 -9.22
N SER A 287 11.59 -17.23 -10.29
CA SER A 287 10.83 -18.19 -11.09
C SER A 287 10.81 -17.79 -12.56
N SER A 288 10.92 -18.77 -13.46
CA SER A 288 10.71 -18.55 -14.90
C SER A 288 9.25 -18.66 -15.34
N GLY A 289 8.43 -19.33 -14.53
CA GLY A 289 7.03 -19.64 -14.87
C GLY A 289 6.01 -19.07 -13.88
N GLY A 290 6.46 -18.58 -12.73
CA GLY A 290 5.59 -18.10 -11.67
C GLY A 290 4.91 -19.20 -10.84
N LEU A 291 5.27 -20.48 -11.06
CA LEU A 291 4.70 -21.64 -10.34
C LEU A 291 5.71 -22.25 -9.37
N GLU A 292 6.96 -22.43 -9.82
CA GLU A 292 8.04 -22.98 -9.02
C GLU A 292 9.05 -21.88 -8.69
N TRP A 293 9.44 -21.78 -7.42
CA TRP A 293 10.28 -20.72 -6.90
C TRP A 293 11.55 -21.26 -6.28
N SER A 294 12.68 -20.69 -6.62
CA SER A 294 14.00 -21.06 -6.10
C SER A 294 14.65 -19.87 -5.40
N PRO A 295 15.33 -20.09 -4.26
CA PRO A 295 16.03 -19.02 -3.56
C PRO A 295 17.20 -18.48 -4.39
N VAL A 296 17.47 -17.19 -4.24
CA VAL A 296 18.65 -16.50 -4.77
C VAL A 296 19.42 -15.89 -3.61
N GLU A 297 20.66 -16.29 -3.45
CA GLU A 297 21.53 -15.81 -2.39
C GLU A 297 22.08 -14.42 -2.74
N THR A 298 21.59 -13.41 -2.04
CA THR A 298 22.10 -12.03 -2.24
C THR A 298 23.39 -11.76 -1.46
N GLY A 299 23.67 -12.54 -0.43
CA GLY A 299 24.77 -12.30 0.53
C GLY A 299 24.46 -11.28 1.61
N TYR A 300 23.24 -10.71 1.64
CA TYR A 300 22.83 -9.67 2.59
C TYR A 300 21.57 -10.09 3.35
N GLN A 301 21.47 -9.70 4.63
CA GLN A 301 20.35 -10.05 5.51
C GLN A 301 19.50 -8.82 5.87
N VAL A 302 19.22 -7.97 4.90
CA VAL A 302 18.35 -6.79 5.06
C VAL A 302 17.04 -7.00 4.33
N THR A 303 15.95 -6.46 4.87
CA THR A 303 14.66 -6.52 4.20
C THR A 303 14.73 -5.82 2.84
N LEU A 304 14.34 -6.54 1.80
CA LEU A 304 14.19 -6.05 0.45
C LEU A 304 12.76 -5.58 0.26
N LEU A 305 12.57 -4.33 -0.15
CA LEU A 305 11.26 -3.69 -0.22
C LEU A 305 10.74 -3.61 -1.66
N SER A 306 11.61 -3.27 -2.61
CA SER A 306 11.23 -3.09 -4.00
C SER A 306 12.41 -3.34 -4.94
N ALA A 307 12.14 -3.27 -6.24
CA ALA A 307 13.17 -3.37 -7.26
C ALA A 307 12.94 -2.42 -8.43
N VAL A 308 14.04 -2.04 -9.07
CA VAL A 308 14.04 -1.34 -10.35
C VAL A 308 14.67 -2.28 -11.39
N ALA A 309 13.85 -2.77 -12.32
CA ALA A 309 14.31 -3.59 -13.42
C ALA A 309 14.54 -2.71 -14.67
N LYS A 310 15.73 -2.80 -15.24
CA LYS A 310 16.10 -2.18 -16.51
C LYS A 310 16.66 -3.25 -17.44
N ALA A 311 16.71 -3.01 -18.74
CA ALA A 311 17.09 -4.02 -19.72
C ALA A 311 18.40 -4.78 -19.43
N ASP A 312 19.34 -4.15 -18.76
CA ASP A 312 20.68 -4.67 -18.46
C ASP A 312 20.98 -4.90 -16.99
N LYS A 313 20.09 -4.46 -16.07
CA LYS A 313 20.35 -4.52 -14.62
C LYS A 313 19.05 -4.66 -13.80
N LEU A 314 19.14 -5.50 -12.78
CA LEU A 314 18.17 -5.56 -11.67
C LEU A 314 18.77 -4.85 -10.48
N VAL A 315 18.07 -3.86 -9.92
CA VAL A 315 18.46 -3.14 -8.71
C VAL A 315 17.42 -3.40 -7.64
N LEU A 316 17.85 -3.95 -6.51
CA LEU A 316 17.00 -4.19 -5.34
C LEU A 316 17.21 -3.06 -4.33
N LEU A 317 16.11 -2.59 -3.77
CA LEU A 317 16.06 -1.51 -2.77
C LEU A 317 15.58 -2.08 -1.43
N GLY A 318 16.15 -1.59 -0.33
CA GLY A 318 15.80 -2.14 0.96
C GLY A 318 16.06 -1.23 2.16
N GLN A 319 15.86 -1.80 3.32
CA GLN A 319 16.06 -1.11 4.59
C GLN A 319 17.51 -0.65 4.78
N GLY A 320 17.68 0.43 5.57
CA GLY A 320 18.99 0.95 5.94
C GLY A 320 19.78 1.53 4.76
N GLY A 321 19.13 1.94 3.68
CA GLY A 321 19.76 2.47 2.47
C GLY A 321 20.40 1.41 1.59
N MET A 322 19.98 0.14 1.72
CA MET A 322 20.53 -0.96 0.91
C MET A 322 20.14 -0.80 -0.55
N ILE A 323 21.14 -0.84 -1.41
CA ILE A 323 21.01 -0.88 -2.86
C ILE A 323 21.88 -2.03 -3.37
N LEU A 324 21.28 -3.06 -3.95
CA LEU A 324 22.00 -4.18 -4.57
C LEU A 324 21.75 -4.15 -6.07
N GLN A 325 22.79 -4.30 -6.87
CA GLN A 325 22.67 -4.43 -8.31
C GLN A 325 23.12 -5.80 -8.81
N SER A 326 22.48 -6.26 -9.87
CA SER A 326 22.82 -7.49 -10.55
C SER A 326 22.64 -7.35 -12.07
N PRO A 327 23.60 -7.76 -12.89
CA PRO A 327 23.47 -7.82 -14.36
C PRO A 327 22.73 -9.07 -14.82
N ASP A 328 22.64 -10.10 -13.99
CA ASP A 328 22.15 -11.44 -14.34
C ASP A 328 20.99 -11.93 -13.44
N GLY A 329 20.61 -11.15 -12.42
CA GLY A 329 19.60 -11.52 -11.44
C GLY A 329 20.04 -12.66 -10.50
N GLN A 330 21.33 -13.01 -10.46
CA GLN A 330 21.88 -14.09 -9.64
C GLN A 330 23.03 -13.63 -8.76
N THR A 331 23.92 -12.81 -9.31
CA THR A 331 25.08 -12.29 -8.59
C THR A 331 24.83 -10.83 -8.23
N PHE A 332 24.85 -10.52 -6.95
CA PHE A 332 24.55 -9.17 -6.45
C PHE A 332 25.78 -8.49 -5.89
N SER A 333 25.92 -7.20 -6.16
CA SER A 333 26.91 -6.31 -5.56
C SER A 333 26.22 -5.09 -4.96
N GLN A 334 26.74 -4.60 -3.83
CA GLN A 334 26.21 -3.41 -3.18
C GLN A 334 26.69 -2.14 -3.88
N LEU A 335 25.76 -1.24 -4.19
CA LEU A 335 26.08 0.12 -4.59
C LEU A 335 26.18 1.05 -3.36
N PRO A 336 27.03 2.08 -3.43
CA PRO A 336 27.06 3.13 -2.39
C PRO A 336 25.69 3.82 -2.34
N SER A 337 25.12 3.92 -1.15
CA SER A 337 23.94 4.75 -0.89
C SER A 337 24.35 6.08 -0.26
N GLY A 338 23.60 7.13 -0.51
CA GLY A 338 23.83 8.46 0.08
C GLY A 338 23.54 8.54 1.59
N GLY A 339 23.11 7.44 2.25
CA GLY A 339 22.72 7.45 3.65
C GLY A 339 22.28 6.09 4.17
N ARG A 340 21.63 6.08 5.35
CA ARG A 340 21.08 4.87 6.00
C ARG A 340 19.55 4.87 6.04
N HIS A 341 18.92 5.74 5.29
CA HIS A 341 17.46 5.80 5.18
C HIS A 341 16.96 4.67 4.29
N SER A 342 15.92 3.97 4.73
CA SER A 342 15.29 2.91 3.95
C SER A 342 14.78 3.47 2.62
N LEU A 343 14.91 2.66 1.57
CA LEU A 343 14.48 2.99 0.22
C LEU A 343 13.25 2.15 -0.12
N SER A 344 12.13 2.82 -0.42
CA SER A 344 10.83 2.19 -0.62
C SER A 344 10.58 1.85 -2.09
N ALA A 345 10.95 2.75 -3.01
CA ALA A 345 10.73 2.58 -4.44
C ALA A 345 11.76 3.37 -5.26
N GLY A 346 11.76 3.16 -6.57
CA GLY A 346 12.64 3.90 -7.47
C GLY A 346 12.32 3.68 -8.94
N LEU A 347 12.89 4.55 -9.78
CA LEU A 347 12.81 4.50 -11.24
C LEU A 347 14.20 4.63 -11.85
N ALA A 348 14.41 3.94 -12.97
CA ALA A 348 15.60 4.12 -13.80
C ALA A 348 15.29 5.10 -14.96
N LEU A 349 15.99 6.21 -15.01
CA LEU A 349 15.78 7.25 -16.02
C LEU A 349 17.11 7.86 -16.47
N ASN A 350 17.35 7.94 -17.79
CA ASN A 350 18.50 8.63 -18.39
C ASN A 350 19.87 8.23 -17.84
N GLY A 351 20.06 6.99 -17.39
CA GLY A 351 21.31 6.52 -16.79
C GLY A 351 21.47 6.78 -15.30
N GLU A 352 20.43 7.32 -14.66
CA GLU A 352 20.35 7.56 -13.22
C GLU A 352 19.22 6.74 -12.60
N TYR A 353 19.26 6.55 -11.30
CA TYR A 353 18.12 6.08 -10.51
C TYR A 353 17.56 7.22 -9.68
N ILE A 354 16.25 7.44 -9.78
CA ILE A 354 15.51 8.33 -8.88
C ILE A 354 14.86 7.43 -7.83
N LEU A 355 15.24 7.62 -6.58
CA LEU A 355 14.87 6.77 -5.46
C LEU A 355 14.05 7.57 -4.45
N VAL A 356 13.11 6.91 -3.78
CA VAL A 356 12.31 7.47 -2.69
C VAL A 356 12.37 6.59 -1.45
N GLY A 357 12.16 7.18 -0.29
CA GLY A 357 12.17 6.47 0.98
C GLY A 357 12.08 7.41 2.18
N GLU A 358 12.59 6.97 3.34
CA GLU A 358 12.60 7.74 4.60
C GLU A 358 13.33 9.09 4.49
N GLY A 359 14.31 9.18 3.59
CA GLY A 359 15.09 10.41 3.35
C GLY A 359 14.52 11.30 2.25
N GLY A 360 13.31 11.01 1.74
CA GLY A 360 12.70 11.72 0.62
C GLY A 360 13.27 11.30 -0.73
N LEU A 361 13.34 12.26 -1.64
CA LEU A 361 13.86 12.09 -3.00
C LEU A 361 15.40 12.03 -3.02
N GLN A 362 15.94 11.04 -3.72
CA GLN A 362 17.38 10.86 -3.91
C GLN A 362 17.66 10.53 -5.38
N THR A 363 18.77 11.03 -5.92
CA THR A 363 19.26 10.63 -7.24
C THR A 363 20.59 9.89 -7.08
N LEU A 364 20.69 8.73 -7.71
CA LEU A 364 21.90 7.94 -7.76
C LEU A 364 22.41 7.87 -9.21
N GLU A 365 23.56 8.49 -9.46
CA GLU A 365 24.24 8.40 -10.75
C GLU A 365 24.83 7.00 -10.93
N VAL A 366 24.58 6.37 -12.07
CA VAL A 366 25.23 5.11 -12.45
C VAL A 366 26.53 5.45 -13.17
N ALA A 367 27.66 5.11 -12.55
CA ALA A 367 28.94 5.21 -13.24
C ALA A 367 28.89 4.40 -14.54
N HIS A 368 29.11 5.05 -15.66
CA HIS A 368 29.32 4.36 -16.95
C HIS A 368 30.69 3.68 -16.88
N GLU A 369 30.72 2.35 -16.80
CA GLU A 369 31.94 1.56 -17.04
C GLU A 369 32.22 1.41 -18.53
#